data_c5446b539a3e47d7a0f67f22246f1757
#
_entry.id   c5446b539a3e47d7a0f67f22246f1757
#
_cell.length_a   1.000
_cell.length_b   1.000
_cell.length_c   1.000
_cell.angle_alpha   90.00
_cell.angle_beta   90.00
_cell.angle_gamma   90.00
#
_symmetry.space_group_name_H-M   'P 1'
#
loop_
_entity.id
_entity.type
_entity.pdbx_description
1 polymer ?
#
loop_
_entity_poly.entity_id
_entity_poly.type
_entity_poly.pdbx_seq_one_letter_code
_entity_poly.pdbx_strand_id
1 'polypeptide(L)'
;MILPGRVTEPEIIGVVLIMEAYCLKCKQKRQIANPVAGFNARGGPVTTGVCEVCGTKMYRMGITPAHEGLERPVIQPTKKTGVRKSASGKASSKNKPASAATLKRTTTKKIRATGKPLVIVESPAKARTIGRFLGKDYEVIASVGHVRDLLKSQLSVDVENDFEPKYRVPNEKKPIVRQIRELADKSKKVTLATDPDREGEAIAWHLMESAEIDPKKIERVVFHEITRDAVASAFAQPRAIDLDLVDAQQARRILDRLVGYSVSPILWAKVKSHLSAGRVQSVALRLVVEREREIEAFVPQEYWSIHALLNPDGTDKEYLAKLIKVDGRNLDLSLENENQTMELVERMRLADYKIAEINVTTKSLRPGAPFITSTLQQEASRRLGFLTQRTMSLAQQLYEGLDLGNGEDTGLITYMRTDSVHVSAESVREARAYIAKRYGESYLPEKQPEYRSRNATAQEAHEAIRPTSVNRDPDSLKAHLTRDQLSLYRLIWQRFVGSQMKPAEIEVTTVDVAGKNDAETYTLRATGNHEKFPGFRAVYRYA
;
A
#
# COMPACT_ATOMS: atom_id res chain seq x y z
N MET A 1 -59.03 6.90 -25.13
CA MET A 1 -58.70 5.91 -26.17
C MET A 1 -57.22 5.62 -25.95
N ILE A 2 -56.95 4.59 -25.15
CA ILE A 2 -55.58 4.23 -24.72
C ILE A 2 -55.16 3.06 -25.61
N LEU A 3 -54.14 3.28 -26.42
CA LEU A 3 -53.54 2.21 -27.22
C LEU A 3 -52.54 1.43 -26.36
N PRO A 4 -52.57 0.08 -26.32
CA PRO A 4 -51.61 -0.69 -25.56
C PRO A 4 -50.26 -0.66 -26.26
N GLY A 5 -49.23 -0.21 -25.56
CA GLY A 5 -47.83 -0.30 -26.02
C GLY A 5 -47.42 -1.76 -26.19
N ARG A 6 -46.95 -2.11 -27.41
CA ARG A 6 -46.39 -3.41 -27.70
C ARG A 6 -45.12 -3.61 -26.90
N VAL A 7 -45.11 -4.59 -26.03
CA VAL A 7 -43.92 -5.16 -25.41
C VAL A 7 -43.24 -5.98 -26.52
N THR A 8 -42.05 -5.56 -26.97
CA THR A 8 -41.21 -6.36 -27.84
C THR A 8 -40.67 -7.55 -27.04
N GLU A 9 -40.76 -8.75 -27.57
CA GLU A 9 -40.22 -9.97 -26.99
C GLU A 9 -38.73 -9.77 -26.61
N PRO A 10 -38.30 -10.20 -25.42
CA PRO A 10 -36.90 -10.16 -25.07
C PRO A 10 -36.14 -11.22 -25.89
N GLU A 11 -35.19 -10.77 -26.67
CA GLU A 11 -34.16 -11.65 -27.20
C GLU A 11 -33.45 -12.28 -26.02
N ILE A 12 -33.53 -13.61 -25.90
CA ILE A 12 -32.67 -14.39 -24.99
C ILE A 12 -31.25 -14.27 -25.55
N ILE A 13 -30.49 -13.33 -25.00
CA ILE A 13 -29.05 -13.26 -25.20
C ILE A 13 -28.47 -14.48 -24.48
N GLY A 14 -28.23 -15.54 -25.24
CA GLY A 14 -27.46 -16.67 -24.75
C GLY A 14 -26.15 -16.14 -24.19
N VAL A 15 -25.79 -16.58 -22.96
CA VAL A 15 -24.50 -16.24 -22.34
C VAL A 15 -23.41 -16.82 -23.21
N VAL A 16 -22.97 -16.07 -24.21
CA VAL A 16 -21.72 -16.34 -24.89
C VAL A 16 -20.60 -15.96 -23.91
N LEU A 17 -19.99 -16.97 -23.31
CA LEU A 17 -18.80 -16.79 -22.50
C LEU A 17 -17.66 -16.24 -23.38
N ILE A 18 -17.59 -14.92 -23.44
CA ILE A 18 -16.55 -14.21 -24.18
C ILE A 18 -15.25 -14.34 -23.40
N MET A 19 -14.36 -15.21 -23.85
CA MET A 19 -13.02 -15.34 -23.26
C MET A 19 -12.05 -14.35 -23.91
N GLU A 20 -11.56 -13.39 -23.13
CA GLU A 20 -10.59 -12.40 -23.60
C GLU A 20 -9.19 -12.66 -23.05
N ALA A 21 -8.18 -12.37 -23.87
CA ALA A 21 -6.78 -12.26 -23.46
C ALA A 21 -6.08 -11.11 -24.18
N TYR A 22 -4.91 -10.72 -23.68
CA TYR A 22 -4.13 -9.67 -24.31
C TYR A 22 -3.40 -10.18 -25.56
N CYS A 23 -3.70 -9.60 -26.71
CA CYS A 23 -3.00 -9.90 -27.96
C CYS A 23 -1.75 -9.04 -28.12
N LEU A 24 -0.57 -9.65 -28.15
CA LEU A 24 0.72 -8.96 -28.27
C LEU A 24 0.89 -8.21 -29.60
N LYS A 25 0.28 -8.70 -30.68
CA LYS A 25 0.33 -8.06 -32.00
C LYS A 25 -0.63 -6.88 -32.10
N CYS A 26 -1.85 -7.03 -31.60
CA CYS A 26 -2.86 -5.95 -31.59
C CYS A 26 -2.67 -4.94 -30.47
N LYS A 27 -1.82 -5.24 -29.47
CA LYS A 27 -1.54 -4.43 -28.27
C LYS A 27 -2.79 -4.04 -27.46
N GLN A 28 -3.79 -4.91 -27.42
CA GLN A 28 -5.05 -4.73 -26.67
C GLN A 28 -5.70 -6.07 -26.34
N LYS A 29 -6.69 -6.07 -25.40
CA LYS A 29 -7.50 -7.25 -25.13
C LYS A 29 -8.36 -7.60 -26.34
N ARG A 30 -8.42 -8.88 -26.68
CA ARG A 30 -9.20 -9.44 -27.78
C ARG A 30 -9.80 -10.76 -27.36
N GLN A 31 -10.87 -11.15 -28.04
CA GLN A 31 -11.46 -12.48 -27.89
C GLN A 31 -10.51 -13.59 -28.35
N ILE A 32 -10.54 -14.69 -27.63
CA ILE A 32 -9.81 -15.91 -27.99
C ILE A 32 -10.72 -16.75 -28.87
N ALA A 33 -10.39 -16.86 -30.13
CA ALA A 33 -11.04 -17.81 -31.03
C ALA A 33 -10.48 -19.22 -30.78
N ASN A 34 -11.37 -20.22 -30.81
CA ASN A 34 -11.06 -21.65 -30.59
C ASN A 34 -10.31 -21.86 -29.24
N PRO A 35 -10.91 -21.49 -28.10
CA PRO A 35 -10.25 -21.63 -26.80
C PRO A 35 -10.09 -23.11 -26.43
N VAL A 36 -8.88 -23.53 -26.12
CA VAL A 36 -8.54 -24.85 -25.59
C VAL A 36 -8.03 -24.73 -24.17
N ALA A 37 -8.75 -25.32 -23.22
CA ALA A 37 -8.34 -25.40 -21.84
C ALA A 37 -7.30 -26.51 -21.62
N GLY A 38 -6.36 -26.29 -20.71
CA GLY A 38 -5.32 -27.25 -20.38
C GLY A 38 -4.49 -26.81 -19.19
N PHE A 39 -3.37 -27.47 -18.95
CA PHE A 39 -2.47 -27.14 -17.83
C PHE A 39 -1.06 -26.87 -18.37
N ASN A 40 -0.39 -25.88 -17.80
CA ASN A 40 1.01 -25.57 -18.14
C ASN A 40 1.98 -26.59 -17.48
N ALA A 41 3.26 -26.50 -17.84
CA ALA A 41 4.30 -27.42 -17.32
C ALA A 41 4.48 -27.38 -15.77
N ARG A 42 3.83 -26.45 -15.09
CA ARG A 42 3.80 -26.35 -13.61
C ARG A 42 2.45 -26.72 -13.02
N GLY A 43 1.56 -27.34 -13.80
CA GLY A 43 0.23 -27.75 -13.37
C GLY A 43 -0.78 -26.61 -13.15
N GLY A 44 -0.44 -25.39 -13.56
CA GLY A 44 -1.35 -24.25 -13.51
C GLY A 44 -2.34 -24.26 -14.67
N PRO A 45 -3.65 -24.00 -14.44
CA PRO A 45 -4.67 -23.99 -15.47
C PRO A 45 -4.43 -22.85 -16.47
N VAL A 46 -4.59 -23.15 -17.75
CA VAL A 46 -4.38 -22.21 -18.87
C VAL A 46 -5.38 -22.46 -19.98
N THR A 47 -5.81 -21.39 -20.63
CA THR A 47 -6.58 -21.46 -21.87
C THR A 47 -5.76 -20.84 -23.00
N THR A 48 -5.60 -21.58 -24.09
CA THR A 48 -4.88 -21.16 -25.29
C THR A 48 -5.84 -21.04 -26.45
N GLY A 49 -5.53 -20.20 -27.41
CA GLY A 49 -6.28 -20.03 -28.65
C GLY A 49 -5.64 -18.99 -29.54
N VAL A 50 -6.38 -18.43 -30.48
CA VAL A 50 -5.86 -17.42 -31.41
C VAL A 50 -6.67 -16.13 -31.31
N CYS A 51 -6.03 -15.02 -31.63
CA CYS A 51 -6.70 -13.73 -31.71
C CYS A 51 -7.66 -13.73 -32.92
N GLU A 52 -8.90 -13.43 -32.69
CA GLU A 52 -9.94 -13.34 -33.72
C GLU A 52 -9.58 -12.39 -34.87
N VAL A 53 -8.85 -11.29 -34.55
CA VAL A 53 -8.54 -10.24 -35.53
C VAL A 53 -7.25 -10.52 -36.32
N CYS A 54 -6.20 -11.06 -35.69
CA CYS A 54 -4.88 -11.17 -36.31
C CYS A 54 -4.29 -12.58 -36.34
N GLY A 55 -5.00 -13.60 -35.85
CA GLY A 55 -4.56 -14.99 -35.82
C GLY A 55 -3.39 -15.31 -34.90
N THR A 56 -2.89 -14.33 -34.12
CA THR A 56 -1.77 -14.54 -33.20
C THR A 56 -2.20 -15.42 -32.03
N LYS A 57 -1.36 -16.42 -31.66
CA LYS A 57 -1.60 -17.27 -30.50
C LYS A 57 -1.73 -16.40 -29.22
N MET A 58 -2.78 -16.64 -28.48
CA MET A 58 -3.07 -15.99 -27.20
C MET A 58 -3.10 -17.01 -26.07
N TYR A 59 -2.84 -16.52 -24.88
CA TYR A 59 -2.67 -17.33 -23.69
C TYR A 59 -3.30 -16.62 -22.49
N ARG A 60 -4.19 -17.30 -21.77
CA ARG A 60 -4.83 -16.82 -20.55
C ARG A 60 -4.54 -17.78 -19.41
N MET A 61 -4.03 -17.26 -18.31
CA MET A 61 -3.85 -18.01 -17.06
C MET A 61 -5.14 -17.96 -16.21
N GLY A 62 -5.42 -19.05 -15.51
CA GLY A 62 -6.56 -19.16 -14.59
C GLY A 62 -7.57 -20.23 -15.04
N ILE A 63 -8.38 -20.68 -14.09
CA ILE A 63 -9.49 -21.62 -14.34
C ILE A 63 -10.56 -20.91 -15.16
N THR A 64 -11.12 -21.62 -16.12
CA THR A 64 -12.28 -21.21 -16.92
C THR A 64 -13.26 -22.37 -16.94
N PRO A 65 -14.55 -22.15 -17.25
CA PRO A 65 -15.53 -23.25 -17.36
C PRO A 65 -15.11 -24.38 -18.28
N ALA A 66 -14.25 -24.10 -19.26
CA ALA A 66 -13.71 -25.11 -20.17
C ALA A 66 -12.69 -26.07 -19.48
N HIS A 67 -12.33 -25.86 -18.21
CA HIS A 67 -11.51 -26.79 -17.42
C HIS A 67 -12.36 -27.81 -16.63
N GLU A 68 -13.68 -27.69 -16.63
CA GLU A 68 -14.57 -28.65 -16.02
C GLU A 68 -14.40 -30.02 -16.66
N GLY A 69 -14.13 -31.04 -15.86
CA GLY A 69 -13.86 -32.41 -16.32
C GLY A 69 -12.42 -32.71 -16.75
N LEU A 70 -11.49 -31.73 -16.72
CA LEU A 70 -10.08 -31.98 -17.00
C LEU A 70 -9.30 -32.36 -15.74
N GLU A 71 -8.72 -33.57 -15.72
CA GLU A 71 -7.86 -33.99 -14.62
C GLU A 71 -6.56 -33.17 -14.54
N ARG A 72 -6.25 -32.68 -13.36
CA ARG A 72 -5.03 -31.91 -13.10
C ARG A 72 -3.81 -32.85 -13.11
N PRO A 73 -2.78 -32.62 -13.95
CA PRO A 73 -1.61 -33.48 -13.99
C PRO A 73 -0.86 -33.48 -12.67
N VAL A 74 -0.61 -34.68 -12.12
CA VAL A 74 0.22 -34.87 -10.92
C VAL A 74 1.68 -34.67 -11.32
N ILE A 75 2.29 -33.58 -10.90
CA ILE A 75 3.69 -33.28 -11.18
C ILE A 75 4.57 -34.05 -10.18
N GLN A 76 5.28 -35.07 -10.64
CA GLN A 76 6.35 -35.68 -9.86
C GLN A 76 7.58 -34.75 -9.83
N PRO A 77 8.22 -34.54 -8.67
CA PRO A 77 9.41 -33.71 -8.58
C PRO A 77 10.59 -34.41 -9.28
N THR A 78 11.01 -33.88 -10.42
CA THR A 78 12.23 -34.35 -11.11
C THR A 78 13.46 -34.02 -10.28
N LYS A 79 14.20 -35.03 -9.84
CA LYS A 79 15.54 -34.91 -9.23
C LYS A 79 16.50 -34.29 -10.26
N LYS A 80 17.05 -33.12 -9.97
CA LYS A 80 18.14 -32.53 -10.74
C LYS A 80 19.43 -33.28 -10.41
N THR A 81 19.87 -34.17 -11.29
CA THR A 81 21.25 -34.65 -11.35
C THR A 81 22.09 -33.62 -12.09
N GLY A 82 23.10 -33.08 -11.42
CA GLY A 82 24.02 -32.13 -12.02
C GLY A 82 25.08 -32.84 -12.85
N VAL A 83 25.31 -32.36 -14.06
CA VAL A 83 26.58 -32.52 -14.77
C VAL A 83 26.90 -31.21 -15.51
N ARG A 84 27.98 -30.58 -15.07
CA ARG A 84 28.62 -29.49 -15.84
C ARG A 84 29.38 -30.09 -17.02
N LYS A 85 29.16 -29.59 -18.22
CA LYS A 85 30.16 -29.57 -19.30
C LYS A 85 30.10 -28.24 -20.03
N SER A 86 31.29 -27.66 -20.12
CA SER A 86 31.63 -26.45 -20.87
C SER A 86 31.66 -26.72 -22.37
N ALA A 87 31.15 -25.82 -23.17
CA ALA A 87 31.66 -25.56 -24.51
C ALA A 87 31.19 -24.19 -25.02
N SER A 88 32.14 -23.51 -25.59
CA SER A 88 32.14 -22.18 -26.19
C SER A 88 31.26 -22.06 -27.44
N GLY A 89 30.65 -20.90 -27.65
CA GLY A 89 30.01 -20.54 -28.92
C GLY A 89 29.41 -19.13 -28.87
N LYS A 90 30.05 -18.19 -29.55
CA LYS A 90 29.65 -16.81 -29.77
C LYS A 90 28.37 -16.72 -30.61
N ALA A 91 27.41 -15.93 -30.21
CA ALA A 91 26.68 -15.04 -31.13
C ALA A 91 25.77 -14.06 -30.31
N SER A 92 25.81 -12.83 -30.73
CA SER A 92 25.17 -11.63 -30.20
C SER A 92 23.66 -11.62 -30.33
N SER A 93 22.95 -11.13 -29.31
CA SER A 93 21.90 -10.11 -29.50
C SER A 93 21.45 -9.54 -28.14
N LYS A 94 21.29 -8.25 -28.15
CA LYS A 94 20.94 -7.37 -27.04
C LYS A 94 19.50 -7.61 -26.60
N ASN A 95 19.29 -7.82 -25.30
CA ASN A 95 18.26 -7.22 -24.47
C ASN A 95 18.33 -7.87 -23.07
N LYS A 96 19.02 -7.20 -22.14
CA LYS A 96 18.97 -7.53 -20.71
C LYS A 96 17.85 -6.72 -20.05
N PRO A 97 17.00 -7.33 -19.21
CA PRO A 97 16.25 -6.57 -18.23
C PRO A 97 17.20 -6.02 -17.19
N ALA A 98 16.97 -4.80 -16.75
CA ALA A 98 17.77 -4.12 -15.76
C ALA A 98 17.81 -4.95 -14.46
N SER A 99 18.92 -5.66 -14.26
CA SER A 99 19.26 -6.30 -13.00
C SER A 99 19.61 -5.23 -11.97
N ALA A 100 19.26 -5.53 -10.72
CA ALA A 100 19.63 -4.79 -9.52
C ALA A 100 21.00 -4.12 -9.67
N ALA A 101 21.00 -2.80 -9.52
CA ALA A 101 22.23 -2.02 -9.49
C ALA A 101 23.13 -2.60 -8.40
N THR A 102 24.20 -3.24 -8.82
CA THR A 102 25.33 -3.58 -7.97
C THR A 102 25.79 -2.27 -7.36
N LEU A 103 25.51 -2.09 -6.07
CA LEU A 103 26.09 -1.02 -5.27
C LEU A 103 27.62 -1.09 -5.50
N LYS A 104 28.12 -0.22 -6.36
CA LYS A 104 29.56 0.06 -6.43
C LYS A 104 29.98 0.32 -5.00
N ARG A 105 30.91 -0.49 -4.48
CA ARG A 105 31.61 -0.19 -3.22
C ARG A 105 32.06 1.25 -3.32
N THR A 106 31.28 2.15 -2.75
CA THR A 106 31.73 3.50 -2.43
C THR A 106 32.88 3.29 -1.45
N THR A 107 34.08 3.39 -1.96
CA THR A 107 35.27 3.60 -1.13
C THR A 107 34.94 4.82 -0.28
N THR A 108 34.67 4.58 1.00
CA THR A 108 34.50 5.64 2.00
C THR A 108 35.76 6.49 1.91
N LYS A 109 35.65 7.68 1.30
CA LYS A 109 36.73 8.67 1.34
C LYS A 109 37.06 8.85 2.82
N LYS A 110 38.31 8.60 3.21
CA LYS A 110 38.80 8.87 4.57
C LYS A 110 38.53 10.35 4.85
N ILE A 111 37.50 10.63 5.64
CA ILE A 111 37.20 11.98 6.11
C ILE A 111 38.35 12.33 7.08
N ARG A 112 39.08 13.39 6.80
CA ARG A 112 40.11 13.89 7.73
C ARG A 112 39.42 14.60 8.87
N ALA A 113 39.67 14.17 10.09
CA ALA A 113 39.11 14.79 11.27
C ALA A 113 39.54 16.25 11.39
N THR A 114 38.57 17.17 11.42
CA THR A 114 38.81 18.62 11.40
C THR A 114 38.63 19.26 12.78
N GLY A 115 38.21 18.51 13.80
CA GLY A 115 37.86 19.04 15.13
C GLY A 115 36.50 19.76 15.20
N LYS A 116 35.75 19.72 14.10
CA LYS A 116 34.39 20.29 14.02
C LYS A 116 33.38 19.41 14.76
N PRO A 117 32.21 19.94 15.15
CA PRO A 117 31.09 19.13 15.64
C PRO A 117 30.77 18.00 14.65
N LEU A 118 30.65 16.76 15.16
CA LEU A 118 30.35 15.57 14.37
C LEU A 118 28.87 15.28 14.40
N VAL A 119 28.29 15.02 13.23
CA VAL A 119 26.90 14.56 13.08
C VAL A 119 26.90 13.16 12.49
N ILE A 120 26.24 12.23 13.17
CA ILE A 120 26.16 10.83 12.73
C ILE A 120 24.70 10.52 12.38
N VAL A 121 24.49 10.03 11.15
CA VAL A 121 23.19 9.59 10.62
C VAL A 121 23.26 8.13 10.18
N GLU A 122 22.13 7.48 9.93
CA GLU A 122 22.13 6.06 9.55
C GLU A 122 22.41 5.80 8.07
N SER A 123 22.11 6.76 7.16
CA SER A 123 22.23 6.53 5.73
C SER A 123 23.11 7.56 4.98
N PRO A 124 23.80 7.16 3.90
CA PRO A 124 24.58 8.10 3.09
C PRO A 124 23.74 9.16 2.38
N ALA A 125 22.47 8.89 2.09
CA ALA A 125 21.56 9.85 1.49
C ALA A 125 21.23 10.97 2.50
N LYS A 126 20.87 10.62 3.73
CA LYS A 126 20.69 11.57 4.82
C LYS A 126 21.95 12.40 5.09
N ALA A 127 23.14 11.75 5.09
CA ALA A 127 24.39 12.47 5.31
C ALA A 127 24.62 13.56 4.27
N ARG A 128 24.25 13.33 3.01
CA ARG A 128 24.36 14.34 1.95
C ARG A 128 23.38 15.49 2.18
N THR A 129 22.10 15.17 2.38
CA THR A 129 21.04 16.16 2.55
C THR A 129 21.30 17.04 3.77
N ILE A 130 21.54 16.43 4.94
CA ILE A 130 21.80 17.15 6.20
C ILE A 130 23.12 17.91 6.12
N GLY A 131 24.16 17.31 5.51
CA GLY A 131 25.46 17.98 5.33
C GLY A 131 25.37 19.25 4.49
N ARG A 132 24.48 19.31 3.50
CA ARG A 132 24.21 20.54 2.73
C ARG A 132 23.48 21.61 3.58
N PHE A 133 22.57 21.20 4.45
CA PHE A 133 21.85 22.14 5.32
C PHE A 133 22.74 22.74 6.40
N LEU A 134 23.59 21.90 7.02
CA LEU A 134 24.50 22.32 8.08
C LEU A 134 25.76 23.04 7.57
N GLY A 135 26.07 22.89 6.28
CA GLY A 135 27.19 23.57 5.66
C GLY A 135 28.55 23.05 6.10
N LYS A 136 29.57 23.93 6.04
CA LYS A 136 30.97 23.57 6.29
C LYS A 136 31.35 23.53 7.78
N ASP A 137 30.47 23.92 8.68
CA ASP A 137 30.77 24.03 10.11
C ASP A 137 30.65 22.69 10.85
N TYR A 138 30.04 21.73 10.23
CA TYR A 138 29.82 20.38 10.75
C TYR A 138 30.53 19.32 9.90
N GLU A 139 30.88 18.23 10.53
CA GLU A 139 31.34 17.00 9.86
C GLU A 139 30.22 15.97 9.93
N VAL A 140 29.70 15.53 8.77
CA VAL A 140 28.55 14.62 8.71
C VAL A 140 28.98 13.27 8.15
N ILE A 141 28.71 12.19 8.90
CA ILE A 141 29.02 10.81 8.52
C ILE A 141 27.82 9.88 8.66
N ALA A 142 27.78 8.85 7.81
CA ALA A 142 26.76 7.80 7.90
C ALA A 142 27.31 6.53 8.54
N SER A 143 26.57 5.93 9.47
CA SER A 143 26.85 4.61 10.07
C SER A 143 26.53 3.43 9.15
N VAL A 144 25.75 3.70 8.09
CA VAL A 144 25.24 2.69 7.15
C VAL A 144 24.40 1.62 7.89
N GLY A 145 23.46 2.07 8.71
CA GLY A 145 22.55 1.24 9.54
C GLY A 145 23.21 0.81 10.86
N HIS A 146 22.73 -0.30 11.45
CA HIS A 146 23.26 -0.83 12.72
C HIS A 146 24.74 -1.16 12.65
N VAL A 147 25.49 -0.80 13.70
CA VAL A 147 26.93 -1.04 13.81
C VAL A 147 27.27 -2.26 14.65
N ARG A 148 26.36 -2.75 15.51
CA ARG A 148 26.50 -4.01 16.26
C ARG A 148 25.19 -4.80 16.26
N ASP A 149 25.28 -6.12 16.40
CA ASP A 149 24.12 -7.03 16.48
C ASP A 149 24.49 -8.31 17.25
N LEU A 150 23.49 -9.11 17.59
CA LEU A 150 23.64 -10.45 18.12
C LEU A 150 24.29 -11.37 17.07
N LEU A 151 25.17 -12.27 17.48
CA LEU A 151 25.82 -13.22 16.56
C LEU A 151 24.78 -14.13 15.90
N LYS A 152 24.94 -14.36 14.59
CA LYS A 152 24.02 -15.23 13.81
C LYS A 152 24.23 -16.72 14.08
N SER A 153 25.42 -17.13 14.55
CA SER A 153 25.79 -18.52 14.80
C SER A 153 25.41 -19.03 16.18
N GLN A 154 24.97 -18.16 17.08
CA GLN A 154 24.68 -18.48 18.48
C GLN A 154 23.40 -17.77 18.92
N LEU A 155 22.82 -18.23 20.04
CA LEU A 155 21.67 -17.57 20.67
C LEU A 155 22.04 -16.13 21.06
N SER A 156 23.23 -15.90 21.58
CA SER A 156 23.76 -14.60 21.99
C SER A 156 22.87 -13.83 22.96
N VAL A 157 22.08 -14.56 23.74
CA VAL A 157 21.24 -14.04 24.83
C VAL A 157 21.47 -14.97 26.00
N ASP A 158 21.80 -14.39 27.14
CA ASP A 158 22.03 -15.12 28.39
C ASP A 158 20.69 -15.27 29.15
N VAL A 159 20.06 -16.45 28.97
CA VAL A 159 18.72 -16.71 29.51
C VAL A 159 18.72 -16.80 31.04
N GLU A 160 19.85 -17.25 31.63
CA GLU A 160 20.00 -17.42 33.07
C GLU A 160 20.26 -16.09 33.79
N ASN A 161 20.80 -15.09 33.06
CA ASN A 161 21.12 -13.77 33.59
C ASN A 161 20.22 -12.72 32.94
N ASP A 162 18.95 -12.69 33.31
CA ASP A 162 17.95 -11.69 32.92
C ASP A 162 17.92 -11.35 31.41
N PHE A 163 18.16 -12.36 30.58
CA PHE A 163 18.17 -12.26 29.11
C PHE A 163 19.21 -11.28 28.55
N GLU A 164 20.33 -11.08 29.23
CA GLU A 164 21.38 -10.14 28.80
C GLU A 164 21.87 -10.44 27.38
N PRO A 165 21.79 -9.44 26.46
CA PRO A 165 22.20 -9.61 25.07
C PRO A 165 23.70 -9.47 24.88
N LYS A 166 24.34 -10.46 24.26
CA LYS A 166 25.77 -10.45 23.93
C LYS A 166 25.99 -9.88 22.51
N TYR A 167 26.11 -8.54 22.43
CA TYR A 167 26.32 -7.84 21.17
C TYR A 167 27.75 -7.91 20.68
N ARG A 168 27.91 -7.90 19.35
CA ARG A 168 29.20 -7.78 18.66
C ARG A 168 29.13 -6.85 17.46
N VAL A 169 30.25 -6.17 17.18
CA VAL A 169 30.46 -5.40 15.94
C VAL A 169 30.84 -6.37 14.83
N PRO A 170 30.01 -6.56 13.78
CA PRO A 170 30.35 -7.39 12.63
C PRO A 170 31.65 -6.92 11.95
N ASN A 171 32.40 -7.85 11.35
CA ASN A 171 33.70 -7.52 10.75
C ASN A 171 33.59 -6.43 9.67
N GLU A 172 32.51 -6.46 8.89
CA GLU A 172 32.21 -5.46 7.85
C GLU A 172 31.92 -4.07 8.42
N LYS A 173 31.55 -3.96 9.70
CA LYS A 173 31.25 -2.69 10.37
C LYS A 173 32.44 -2.11 11.13
N LYS A 174 33.46 -2.90 11.43
CA LYS A 174 34.67 -2.45 12.16
C LYS A 174 35.34 -1.21 11.53
N PRO A 175 35.46 -1.10 10.19
CA PRO A 175 36.11 0.08 9.58
C PRO A 175 35.31 1.37 9.85
N ILE A 176 33.97 1.33 9.74
CA ILE A 176 33.13 2.53 9.97
C ILE A 176 33.10 2.90 11.46
N VAL A 177 33.05 1.93 12.37
CA VAL A 177 33.10 2.18 13.82
C VAL A 177 34.43 2.83 14.20
N ARG A 178 35.56 2.32 13.66
CA ARG A 178 36.87 2.94 13.88
C ARG A 178 36.95 4.38 13.37
N GLN A 179 36.43 4.63 12.18
CA GLN A 179 36.37 5.98 11.61
C GLN A 179 35.54 6.92 12.46
N ILE A 180 34.35 6.47 12.92
CA ILE A 180 33.48 7.25 13.82
C ILE A 180 34.20 7.57 15.13
N ARG A 181 34.89 6.61 15.75
CA ARG A 181 35.70 6.81 16.95
C ARG A 181 36.75 7.89 16.72
N GLU A 182 37.57 7.75 15.67
CA GLU A 182 38.64 8.72 15.34
C GLU A 182 38.12 10.15 15.12
N LEU A 183 36.90 10.29 14.57
CA LEU A 183 36.24 11.58 14.40
C LEU A 183 35.66 12.12 15.71
N ALA A 184 35.01 11.27 16.52
CA ALA A 184 34.42 11.62 17.79
C ALA A 184 35.48 12.07 18.82
N ASP A 185 36.65 11.39 18.85
CA ASP A 185 37.76 11.76 19.74
C ASP A 185 38.21 13.20 19.52
N LYS A 186 38.28 13.63 18.25
CA LYS A 186 38.70 14.97 17.85
C LYS A 186 37.60 16.02 17.88
N SER A 187 36.36 15.59 17.99
CA SER A 187 35.19 16.49 18.01
C SER A 187 34.87 16.92 19.45
N LYS A 188 34.48 18.19 19.60
CA LYS A 188 34.02 18.72 20.89
C LYS A 188 32.61 18.25 21.23
N LYS A 189 31.80 17.95 20.21
CA LYS A 189 30.39 17.61 20.31
C LYS A 189 30.04 16.57 19.23
N VAL A 190 29.24 15.58 19.59
CA VAL A 190 28.76 14.51 18.71
C VAL A 190 27.25 14.49 18.74
N THR A 191 26.62 14.78 17.58
CA THR A 191 25.17 14.77 17.43
C THR A 191 24.74 13.48 16.73
N LEU A 192 23.88 12.70 17.38
CA LEU A 192 23.28 11.50 16.83
C LEU A 192 21.93 11.87 16.21
N ALA A 193 21.87 11.89 14.86
CA ALA A 193 20.70 12.36 14.10
C ALA A 193 20.08 11.21 13.27
N THR A 194 19.84 10.08 13.92
CA THR A 194 19.18 8.89 13.38
C THR A 194 17.66 9.06 13.35
N ASP A 195 16.92 8.14 12.71
CA ASP A 195 15.46 8.21 12.55
C ASP A 195 14.71 8.38 13.88
N PRO A 196 13.48 8.92 13.87
CA PRO A 196 12.70 9.23 15.09
C PRO A 196 12.02 7.99 15.68
N ASP A 197 12.39 6.77 15.28
CA ASP A 197 11.81 5.54 15.80
C ASP A 197 12.76 4.81 16.78
N ARG A 198 12.27 3.73 17.40
CA ARG A 198 13.06 2.90 18.32
C ARG A 198 14.29 2.26 17.67
N GLU A 199 14.26 2.00 16.36
CA GLU A 199 15.42 1.47 15.63
C GLU A 199 16.50 2.54 15.51
N GLY A 200 16.12 3.79 15.21
CA GLY A 200 17.04 4.93 15.19
C GLY A 200 17.62 5.23 16.58
N GLU A 201 16.82 5.10 17.65
CA GLU A 201 17.29 5.27 19.01
C GLU A 201 18.31 4.19 19.42
N ALA A 202 18.01 2.92 19.07
CA ALA A 202 18.94 1.81 19.27
C ALA A 202 20.23 1.97 18.45
N ILE A 203 20.16 2.47 17.20
CA ILE A 203 21.34 2.77 16.40
C ILE A 203 22.20 3.83 17.10
N ALA A 204 21.58 4.90 17.62
CA ALA A 204 22.26 5.96 18.35
C ALA A 204 23.01 5.41 19.57
N TRP A 205 22.33 4.61 20.40
CA TRP A 205 22.91 3.95 21.56
C TRP A 205 24.03 2.98 21.18
N HIS A 206 23.82 2.13 20.16
CA HIS A 206 24.84 1.21 19.66
C HIS A 206 26.10 1.93 19.12
N LEU A 207 25.93 3.11 18.52
CA LEU A 207 27.05 3.95 18.08
C LEU A 207 27.86 4.48 19.26
N MET A 208 27.17 5.02 20.29
CA MET A 208 27.79 5.49 21.52
C MET A 208 28.68 4.41 22.13
N GLU A 209 28.10 3.23 22.36
CA GLU A 209 28.76 2.10 22.99
C GLU A 209 29.90 1.52 22.12
N SER A 210 29.66 1.31 20.81
CA SER A 210 30.62 0.64 19.92
C SER A 210 31.83 1.50 19.56
N ALA A 211 31.64 2.81 19.46
CA ALA A 211 32.71 3.77 19.19
C ALA A 211 33.32 4.36 20.46
N GLU A 212 32.84 3.94 21.65
CA GLU A 212 33.32 4.39 22.97
C GLU A 212 33.30 5.93 23.09
N ILE A 213 32.19 6.55 22.66
CA ILE A 213 32.07 8.01 22.67
C ILE A 213 31.71 8.46 24.08
N ASP A 214 32.42 9.47 24.59
CA ASP A 214 32.11 10.07 25.90
C ASP A 214 30.67 10.59 25.94
N PRO A 215 29.80 10.07 26.84
CA PRO A 215 28.40 10.48 26.94
C PRO A 215 28.21 12.00 27.12
N LYS A 216 29.19 12.70 27.73
CA LYS A 216 29.17 14.15 27.93
C LYS A 216 29.25 14.94 26.60
N LYS A 217 29.75 14.34 25.56
CA LYS A 217 29.85 14.95 24.22
C LYS A 217 28.62 14.69 23.35
N ILE A 218 27.73 13.77 23.78
CA ILE A 218 26.64 13.26 22.95
C ILE A 218 25.38 14.10 23.11
N GLU A 219 24.79 14.43 21.98
CA GLU A 219 23.43 14.95 21.87
C GLU A 219 22.63 14.16 20.86
N ARG A 220 21.38 13.90 21.17
CA ARG A 220 20.39 13.28 20.30
C ARG A 220 19.51 14.34 19.66
N VAL A 221 19.40 14.31 18.34
CA VAL A 221 18.53 15.21 17.56
C VAL A 221 17.54 14.37 16.76
N VAL A 222 16.25 14.73 16.84
CA VAL A 222 15.15 14.01 16.19
C VAL A 222 14.36 14.99 15.34
N PHE A 223 14.03 14.59 14.13
CA PHE A 223 13.19 15.35 13.21
C PHE A 223 12.29 14.40 12.39
N HIS A 224 11.05 14.83 12.16
CA HIS A 224 10.06 14.02 11.43
C HIS A 224 10.07 14.27 9.92
N GLU A 225 10.76 15.30 9.47
CA GLU A 225 10.98 15.63 8.07
C GLU A 225 12.39 16.20 7.85
N ILE A 226 12.96 15.99 6.68
CA ILE A 226 14.31 16.43 6.35
C ILE A 226 14.20 17.69 5.47
N THR A 227 13.80 18.78 6.10
CA THR A 227 13.80 20.13 5.53
C THR A 227 14.81 20.98 6.28
N ARG A 228 15.26 22.10 5.67
CA ARG A 228 16.24 23.00 6.31
C ARG A 228 15.74 23.51 7.65
N ASP A 229 14.48 23.95 7.70
CA ASP A 229 13.89 24.56 8.90
C ASP A 229 13.65 23.52 10.02
N ALA A 230 13.16 22.33 9.66
CA ALA A 230 12.96 21.26 10.62
C ALA A 230 14.30 20.77 11.21
N VAL A 231 15.33 20.63 10.38
CA VAL A 231 16.69 20.27 10.86
C VAL A 231 17.25 21.37 11.74
N ALA A 232 17.17 22.64 11.36
CA ALA A 232 17.66 23.76 12.17
C ALA A 232 16.94 23.82 13.54
N SER A 233 15.61 23.70 13.54
CA SER A 233 14.80 23.67 14.77
C SER A 233 15.18 22.51 15.70
N ALA A 234 15.38 21.32 15.13
CA ALA A 234 15.78 20.13 15.89
C ALA A 234 17.19 20.27 16.50
N PHE A 235 18.14 20.87 15.78
CA PHE A 235 19.48 21.15 16.29
C PHE A 235 19.50 22.23 17.40
N ALA A 236 18.50 23.09 17.46
CA ALA A 236 18.33 24.04 18.56
C ALA A 236 17.74 23.42 19.84
N GLN A 237 17.18 22.21 19.75
CA GLN A 237 16.53 21.51 20.86
C GLN A 237 17.02 20.06 21.00
N PRO A 238 18.31 19.83 21.24
CA PRO A 238 18.84 18.49 21.42
C PRO A 238 18.34 17.87 22.73
N ARG A 239 18.29 16.54 22.79
CA ARG A 239 17.94 15.77 23.99
C ARG A 239 18.97 14.68 24.31
N ALA A 240 18.78 13.98 25.39
CA ALA A 240 19.50 12.73 25.66
C ALA A 240 18.93 11.57 24.81
N ILE A 241 19.68 10.46 24.76
CA ILE A 241 19.17 9.20 24.23
C ILE A 241 18.05 8.71 25.15
N ASP A 242 16.94 8.30 24.57
CA ASP A 242 15.80 7.72 25.25
C ASP A 242 16.05 6.22 25.50
N LEU A 243 16.40 5.87 26.72
CA LEU A 243 16.72 4.49 27.08
C LEU A 243 15.49 3.59 27.08
N ASP A 244 14.29 4.10 27.31
CA ASP A 244 13.05 3.32 27.26
C ASP A 244 12.79 2.83 25.82
N LEU A 245 13.05 3.68 24.81
CA LEU A 245 12.98 3.29 23.41
C LEU A 245 14.08 2.28 23.02
N VAL A 246 15.28 2.43 23.58
CA VAL A 246 16.38 1.47 23.40
C VAL A 246 15.97 0.11 23.96
N ASP A 247 15.47 0.07 25.19
CA ASP A 247 15.04 -1.16 25.86
C ASP A 247 13.86 -1.82 25.12
N ALA A 248 12.92 -1.04 24.63
CA ALA A 248 11.83 -1.55 23.80
C ALA A 248 12.33 -2.22 22.50
N GLN A 249 13.38 -1.67 21.89
CA GLN A 249 14.01 -2.29 20.71
C GLN A 249 14.82 -3.55 21.08
N GLN A 250 15.58 -3.51 22.18
CA GLN A 250 16.33 -4.66 22.69
C GLN A 250 15.40 -5.81 23.04
N ALA A 251 14.33 -5.56 23.80
CA ALA A 251 13.34 -6.57 24.17
C ALA A 251 12.75 -7.24 22.92
N ARG A 252 12.41 -6.44 21.91
CA ARG A 252 11.94 -6.97 20.62
C ARG A 252 13.01 -7.84 19.93
N ARG A 253 14.26 -7.38 19.92
CA ARG A 253 15.38 -8.09 19.29
C ARG A 253 15.67 -9.42 19.98
N ILE A 254 15.65 -9.42 21.32
CA ILE A 254 15.83 -10.62 22.16
C ILE A 254 14.68 -11.61 21.90
N LEU A 255 13.42 -11.15 21.94
CA LEU A 255 12.25 -12.00 21.69
C LEU A 255 12.30 -12.65 20.30
N ASP A 256 12.60 -11.89 19.25
CA ASP A 256 12.74 -12.42 17.89
C ASP A 256 13.87 -13.46 17.81
N ARG A 257 14.96 -13.27 18.57
CA ARG A 257 16.05 -14.24 18.69
C ARG A 257 15.63 -15.52 19.40
N LEU A 258 15.00 -15.40 20.55
CA LEU A 258 14.52 -16.54 21.34
C LEU A 258 13.54 -17.39 20.54
N VAL A 259 12.49 -16.77 19.98
CA VAL A 259 11.49 -17.47 19.15
C VAL A 259 12.12 -18.14 17.94
N GLY A 260 12.96 -17.40 17.20
CA GLY A 260 13.61 -17.92 15.99
C GLY A 260 14.51 -19.14 16.26
N TYR A 261 15.32 -19.08 17.29
CA TYR A 261 16.31 -20.13 17.61
C TYR A 261 15.72 -21.32 18.36
N SER A 262 14.63 -21.14 19.13
CA SER A 262 13.98 -22.24 19.84
C SER A 262 13.00 -23.00 18.96
N VAL A 263 12.23 -22.32 18.11
CA VAL A 263 11.14 -22.92 17.34
C VAL A 263 11.60 -23.43 15.97
N SER A 264 12.55 -22.73 15.30
CA SER A 264 13.00 -23.15 13.96
C SER A 264 13.60 -24.57 13.91
N PRO A 265 14.41 -25.03 14.89
CA PRO A 265 14.90 -26.41 14.92
C PRO A 265 13.79 -27.45 15.04
N ILE A 266 12.70 -27.14 15.78
CA ILE A 266 11.53 -28.02 15.88
C ILE A 266 10.88 -28.17 14.51
N LEU A 267 10.74 -27.08 13.75
CA LEU A 267 10.21 -27.13 12.39
C LEU A 267 11.12 -27.97 11.47
N TRP A 268 12.44 -27.89 11.63
CA TRP A 268 13.36 -28.72 10.83
C TRP A 268 13.22 -30.21 11.12
N ALA A 269 13.03 -30.55 12.38
CA ALA A 269 12.87 -31.95 12.80
C ALA A 269 11.49 -32.53 12.44
N LYS A 270 10.43 -31.74 12.51
CA LYS A 270 9.05 -32.22 12.41
C LYS A 270 8.36 -31.95 11.08
N VAL A 271 8.79 -30.92 10.33
CA VAL A 271 8.13 -30.47 9.10
C VAL A 271 9.09 -30.55 7.91
N LYS A 272 10.06 -29.63 7.82
CA LYS A 272 11.02 -29.56 6.72
C LYS A 272 12.23 -28.70 7.09
N SER A 273 13.44 -29.12 6.65
CA SER A 273 14.66 -28.34 6.83
C SER A 273 14.56 -26.96 6.18
N HIS A 274 15.29 -25.99 6.74
CA HIS A 274 15.35 -24.59 6.30
C HIS A 274 14.06 -23.77 6.43
N LEU A 275 13.04 -24.26 7.13
CA LEU A 275 11.93 -23.41 7.56
C LEU A 275 12.39 -22.52 8.71
N SER A 276 11.79 -21.36 8.85
CA SER A 276 12.04 -20.48 9.99
C SER A 276 10.73 -20.10 10.67
N ALA A 277 10.75 -20.09 11.99
CA ALA A 277 9.70 -19.50 12.80
C ALA A 277 10.09 -18.08 13.18
N GLY A 278 9.09 -17.24 13.33
CA GLY A 278 9.27 -15.86 13.76
C GLY A 278 7.95 -15.25 14.15
N ARG A 279 7.98 -14.31 15.06
CA ARG A 279 6.81 -13.64 15.61
C ARG A 279 5.88 -13.09 14.53
N VAL A 280 6.41 -12.41 13.51
CA VAL A 280 5.62 -11.87 12.39
C VAL A 280 5.19 -12.95 11.42
N GLN A 281 6.09 -13.89 11.08
CA GLN A 281 5.82 -14.97 10.13
C GLN A 281 4.72 -15.90 10.63
N SER A 282 4.72 -16.27 11.91
CA SER A 282 3.73 -17.18 12.49
C SER A 282 2.34 -16.55 12.51
N VAL A 283 2.23 -15.28 12.85
CA VAL A 283 0.95 -14.55 12.82
C VAL A 283 0.43 -14.41 11.38
N ALA A 284 1.30 -14.05 10.44
CA ALA A 284 0.92 -13.92 9.04
C ALA A 284 0.43 -15.28 8.47
N LEU A 285 1.13 -16.38 8.77
CA LEU A 285 0.72 -17.72 8.35
C LEU A 285 -0.62 -18.12 8.98
N ARG A 286 -0.83 -17.82 10.27
CA ARG A 286 -2.10 -18.09 10.94
C ARG A 286 -3.26 -17.39 10.24
N LEU A 287 -3.14 -16.11 9.92
CA LEU A 287 -4.20 -15.36 9.21
C LEU A 287 -4.52 -15.96 7.84
N VAL A 288 -3.50 -16.41 7.10
CA VAL A 288 -3.70 -17.08 5.80
C VAL A 288 -4.42 -18.42 5.98
N VAL A 289 -4.01 -19.24 6.97
CA VAL A 289 -4.64 -20.53 7.24
C VAL A 289 -6.08 -20.38 7.74
N GLU A 290 -6.34 -19.41 8.61
CA GLU A 290 -7.71 -19.11 9.07
C GLU A 290 -8.61 -18.72 7.88
N ARG A 291 -8.12 -17.85 6.99
CA ARG A 291 -8.86 -17.48 5.77
C ARG A 291 -9.10 -18.67 4.84
N GLU A 292 -8.10 -19.54 4.64
CA GLU A 292 -8.25 -20.74 3.81
C GLU A 292 -9.30 -21.70 4.37
N ARG A 293 -9.33 -21.89 5.70
CA ARG A 293 -10.38 -22.69 6.37
C ARG A 293 -11.77 -22.09 6.20
N GLU A 294 -11.90 -20.75 6.23
CA GLU A 294 -13.18 -20.08 5.92
C GLU A 294 -13.60 -20.34 4.47
N ILE A 295 -12.64 -20.31 3.52
CA ILE A 295 -12.91 -20.60 2.10
C ILE A 295 -13.33 -22.05 1.92
N GLU A 296 -12.62 -23.00 2.56
CA GLU A 296 -12.94 -24.44 2.51
C GLU A 296 -14.31 -24.77 3.14
N ALA A 297 -14.68 -24.05 4.21
CA ALA A 297 -15.96 -24.21 4.88
C ALA A 297 -17.12 -23.48 4.21
N PHE A 298 -16.84 -22.63 3.22
CA PHE A 298 -17.87 -21.85 2.56
C PHE A 298 -18.74 -22.71 1.66
N VAL A 299 -20.03 -22.74 1.97
CA VAL A 299 -21.05 -23.41 1.16
C VAL A 299 -21.70 -22.33 0.26
N PRO A 300 -21.51 -22.40 -1.07
CA PRO A 300 -22.17 -21.49 -1.98
C PRO A 300 -23.70 -21.64 -1.87
N GLN A 301 -24.39 -20.50 -1.77
CA GLN A 301 -25.84 -20.45 -1.84
C GLN A 301 -26.25 -19.75 -3.14
N GLU A 302 -27.08 -20.42 -3.92
CA GLU A 302 -27.68 -19.84 -5.11
C GLU A 302 -28.73 -18.83 -4.69
N TYR A 303 -28.73 -17.68 -5.31
CA TYR A 303 -29.78 -16.67 -5.18
C TYR A 303 -29.97 -15.94 -6.50
N TRP A 304 -31.17 -15.48 -6.71
CA TRP A 304 -31.57 -14.75 -7.91
C TRP A 304 -32.02 -13.35 -7.58
N SER A 305 -31.92 -12.43 -8.54
CA SER A 305 -32.46 -11.08 -8.44
C SER A 305 -33.16 -10.71 -9.75
N ILE A 306 -34.29 -10.04 -9.62
CA ILE A 306 -35.10 -9.57 -10.75
C ILE A 306 -34.85 -8.09 -10.95
N HIS A 307 -34.51 -7.71 -12.17
CA HIS A 307 -34.40 -6.32 -12.59
C HIS A 307 -35.32 -6.08 -13.77
N ALA A 308 -36.07 -5.01 -13.71
CA ALA A 308 -36.93 -4.54 -14.78
C ALA A 308 -36.29 -3.32 -15.46
N LEU A 309 -36.25 -3.34 -16.77
CA LEU A 309 -35.94 -2.16 -17.57
C LEU A 309 -37.25 -1.39 -17.77
N LEU A 310 -37.33 -0.19 -17.24
CA LEU A 310 -38.55 0.63 -17.23
C LEU A 310 -38.34 1.88 -18.08
N ASN A 311 -39.35 2.20 -18.86
CA ASN A 311 -39.38 3.42 -19.66
C ASN A 311 -40.58 4.25 -19.22
N PRO A 312 -40.38 5.47 -18.68
CA PRO A 312 -41.50 6.35 -18.36
C PRO A 312 -42.25 6.79 -19.62
N ASP A 313 -43.57 6.84 -19.53
CA ASP A 313 -44.43 7.29 -20.63
C ASP A 313 -43.96 8.65 -21.19
N GLY A 314 -43.84 8.73 -22.51
CA GLY A 314 -43.43 9.94 -23.24
C GLY A 314 -41.92 10.23 -23.22
N THR A 315 -41.07 9.28 -22.80
CA THR A 315 -39.62 9.41 -22.85
C THR A 315 -38.98 8.21 -23.56
N ASP A 316 -37.84 8.45 -24.23
CA ASP A 316 -36.99 7.38 -24.79
C ASP A 316 -35.92 6.92 -23.82
N LYS A 317 -35.98 7.32 -22.54
CA LYS A 317 -34.99 7.03 -21.53
C LYS A 317 -35.38 5.85 -20.67
N GLU A 318 -34.60 4.82 -20.70
CA GLU A 318 -34.74 3.62 -19.89
C GLU A 318 -33.94 3.70 -18.62
N TYR A 319 -34.44 3.11 -17.53
CA TYR A 319 -33.73 2.94 -16.28
C TYR A 319 -33.97 1.56 -15.68
N LEU A 320 -32.96 1.02 -15.02
CA LEU A 320 -32.99 -0.29 -14.40
C LEU A 320 -33.49 -0.18 -12.95
N ALA A 321 -34.56 -0.92 -12.62
CA ALA A 321 -35.12 -1.02 -11.27
C ALA A 321 -35.07 -2.46 -10.77
N LYS A 322 -34.55 -2.66 -9.55
CA LYS A 322 -34.47 -3.97 -8.91
C LYS A 322 -35.74 -4.23 -8.12
N LEU A 323 -36.33 -5.43 -8.26
CA LEU A 323 -37.39 -5.89 -7.38
C LEU A 323 -36.86 -6.04 -5.96
N ILE A 324 -37.52 -5.38 -4.99
CA ILE A 324 -37.11 -5.38 -3.58
C ILE A 324 -38.17 -5.96 -2.66
N LYS A 325 -39.47 -5.91 -3.06
CA LYS A 325 -40.57 -6.46 -2.26
C LYS A 325 -41.64 -7.10 -3.14
N VAL A 326 -42.25 -8.15 -2.60
CA VAL A 326 -43.50 -8.74 -3.08
C VAL A 326 -44.47 -8.77 -1.90
N ASP A 327 -45.67 -8.27 -2.05
CA ASP A 327 -46.72 -8.12 -1.02
C ASP A 327 -46.20 -7.49 0.28
N GLY A 328 -45.36 -6.45 0.14
CA GLY A 328 -44.74 -5.73 1.24
C GLY A 328 -43.59 -6.48 1.94
N ARG A 329 -43.30 -7.74 1.60
CA ARG A 329 -42.21 -8.54 2.18
C ARG A 329 -40.92 -8.30 1.38
N ASN A 330 -39.81 -8.06 2.10
CA ASN A 330 -38.47 -7.94 1.47
C ASN A 330 -38.07 -9.24 0.80
N LEU A 331 -37.45 -9.11 -0.35
CA LEU A 331 -37.01 -10.21 -1.22
C LEU A 331 -35.56 -10.57 -1.10
N ASP A 332 -34.85 -10.06 -0.06
CA ASP A 332 -33.41 -10.28 0.13
C ASP A 332 -33.09 -11.76 -0.03
N LEU A 333 -32.31 -12.24 -0.89
CA LEU A 333 -31.84 -13.62 -1.11
C LEU A 333 -32.94 -14.73 -1.07
N SER A 334 -34.21 -14.38 -1.16
CA SER A 334 -35.32 -15.34 -1.02
C SER A 334 -35.69 -16.06 -2.32
N LEU A 335 -35.11 -15.66 -3.44
CA LEU A 335 -35.26 -16.38 -4.73
C LEU A 335 -34.10 -17.37 -4.83
N GLU A 336 -34.36 -18.64 -4.52
CA GLU A 336 -33.34 -19.66 -4.37
C GLU A 336 -33.01 -20.40 -5.67
N ASN A 337 -33.88 -20.31 -6.69
CA ASN A 337 -33.69 -21.02 -7.95
C ASN A 337 -34.37 -20.32 -9.13
N GLU A 338 -33.98 -20.75 -10.34
CA GLU A 338 -34.46 -20.21 -11.59
C GLU A 338 -35.98 -20.34 -11.76
N ASN A 339 -36.55 -21.51 -11.40
CA ASN A 339 -37.98 -21.75 -11.58
C ASN A 339 -38.85 -20.77 -10.80
N GLN A 340 -38.59 -20.58 -9.48
CA GLN A 340 -39.27 -19.60 -8.66
C GLN A 340 -39.13 -18.17 -9.23
N THR A 341 -37.92 -17.87 -9.73
CA THR A 341 -37.65 -16.55 -10.29
C THR A 341 -38.42 -16.32 -11.57
N MET A 342 -38.46 -17.28 -12.48
CA MET A 342 -39.19 -17.17 -13.75
C MET A 342 -40.68 -17.15 -13.56
N GLU A 343 -41.22 -17.96 -12.66
CA GLU A 343 -42.66 -17.88 -12.30
C GLU A 343 -43.04 -16.48 -11.79
N LEU A 344 -42.20 -15.88 -10.94
CA LEU A 344 -42.43 -14.52 -10.46
C LEU A 344 -42.34 -13.48 -11.59
N VAL A 345 -41.37 -13.63 -12.50
CA VAL A 345 -41.20 -12.75 -13.68
C VAL A 345 -42.46 -12.79 -14.55
N GLU A 346 -43.05 -13.97 -14.81
CA GLU A 346 -44.27 -14.09 -15.60
C GLU A 346 -45.47 -13.38 -14.92
N ARG A 347 -45.59 -13.51 -13.59
CA ARG A 347 -46.64 -12.77 -12.85
C ARG A 347 -46.40 -11.26 -12.87
N MET A 348 -45.15 -10.82 -12.79
CA MET A 348 -44.78 -9.40 -12.87
C MET A 348 -45.06 -8.77 -14.24
N ARG A 349 -44.97 -9.54 -15.33
CA ARG A 349 -45.29 -9.07 -16.69
C ARG A 349 -46.76 -8.67 -16.87
N LEU A 350 -47.63 -9.21 -16.03
CA LEU A 350 -49.09 -8.92 -16.05
C LEU A 350 -49.46 -7.72 -15.16
N ALA A 351 -48.47 -7.09 -14.50
CA ALA A 351 -48.71 -6.00 -13.58
C ALA A 351 -48.66 -4.63 -14.28
N ASP A 352 -49.50 -3.71 -13.80
CA ASP A 352 -49.44 -2.30 -14.12
C ASP A 352 -48.45 -1.59 -13.19
N TYR A 353 -47.53 -0.80 -13.78
CA TYR A 353 -46.46 -0.13 -13.04
C TYR A 353 -46.70 1.37 -12.95
N LYS A 354 -46.49 1.93 -11.75
CA LYS A 354 -46.55 3.38 -11.49
C LYS A 354 -45.43 3.79 -10.54
N ILE A 355 -44.86 4.98 -10.75
CA ILE A 355 -43.97 5.58 -9.77
C ILE A 355 -44.76 5.84 -8.49
N ALA A 356 -44.39 5.18 -7.40
CA ALA A 356 -45.02 5.31 -6.10
C ALA A 356 -44.42 6.43 -5.28
N GLU A 357 -43.08 6.52 -5.29
CA GLU A 357 -42.34 7.49 -4.47
C GLU A 357 -41.02 7.87 -5.15
N ILE A 358 -40.67 9.14 -5.07
CA ILE A 358 -39.34 9.64 -5.41
C ILE A 358 -38.80 10.29 -4.16
N ASN A 359 -37.68 9.73 -3.65
CA ASN A 359 -37.00 10.23 -2.46
C ASN A 359 -35.61 10.74 -2.84
N VAL A 360 -35.33 12.02 -2.55
CA VAL A 360 -34.07 12.66 -2.81
C VAL A 360 -33.39 12.95 -1.48
N THR A 361 -32.23 12.35 -1.28
CA THR A 361 -31.41 12.53 -0.06
C THR A 361 -30.01 12.99 -0.41
N THR A 362 -29.41 13.83 0.43
CA THR A 362 -28.00 14.21 0.27
C THR A 362 -27.13 13.40 1.23
N LYS A 363 -26.19 12.63 0.67
CA LYS A 363 -25.19 11.91 1.44
C LYS A 363 -23.89 12.70 1.47
N SER A 364 -23.34 12.93 2.66
CA SER A 364 -22.03 13.55 2.86
C SER A 364 -20.96 12.45 2.91
N LEU A 365 -20.06 12.45 1.93
CA LEU A 365 -18.92 11.55 1.87
C LEU A 365 -17.69 12.26 2.44
N ARG A 366 -17.22 11.81 3.61
CA ARG A 366 -16.08 12.42 4.30
C ARG A 366 -14.75 11.95 3.73
N PRO A 367 -13.72 12.83 3.68
CA PRO A 367 -12.38 12.44 3.32
C PRO A 367 -11.78 11.48 4.38
N GLY A 368 -10.96 10.56 3.93
CA GLY A 368 -10.20 9.72 4.85
C GLY A 368 -9.01 10.46 5.46
N ALA A 369 -8.53 10.00 6.62
CA ALA A 369 -7.37 10.52 7.31
C ALA A 369 -6.11 10.56 6.42
N PRO A 370 -5.12 11.38 6.72
CA PRO A 370 -3.78 11.29 6.14
C PRO A 370 -3.22 9.87 6.30
N PHE A 371 -2.24 9.52 5.48
CA PHE A 371 -1.70 8.16 5.50
C PHE A 371 -0.92 7.85 6.78
N ILE A 372 -1.10 6.61 7.25
CA ILE A 372 -0.16 5.89 8.10
C ILE A 372 0.52 4.81 7.26
N THR A 373 1.56 4.16 7.77
CA THR A 373 2.32 3.13 7.03
C THR A 373 1.43 2.08 6.37
N SER A 374 0.49 1.50 7.12
CA SER A 374 -0.38 0.43 6.61
C SER A 374 -1.35 0.91 5.53
N THR A 375 -1.95 2.08 5.69
CA THR A 375 -2.90 2.62 4.70
C THR A 375 -2.19 3.11 3.44
N LEU A 376 -0.96 3.63 3.55
CA LEU A 376 -0.14 3.96 2.38
C LEU A 376 0.18 2.70 1.57
N GLN A 377 0.61 1.62 2.23
CA GLN A 377 0.90 0.34 1.57
C GLN A 377 -0.32 -0.24 0.86
N GLN A 378 -1.50 -0.20 1.49
CA GLN A 378 -2.75 -0.67 0.91
C GLN A 378 -3.14 0.13 -0.34
N GLU A 379 -3.12 1.45 -0.26
CA GLU A 379 -3.51 2.30 -1.39
C GLU A 379 -2.47 2.26 -2.52
N ALA A 380 -1.18 2.19 -2.21
CA ALA A 380 -0.13 2.00 -3.21
C ALA A 380 -0.28 0.64 -3.94
N SER A 381 -0.65 -0.41 -3.22
CA SER A 381 -0.94 -1.72 -3.82
C SER A 381 -2.16 -1.67 -4.74
N ARG A 382 -3.27 -1.09 -4.26
CA ARG A 382 -4.54 -1.03 -5.03
C ARG A 382 -4.44 -0.17 -6.27
N ARG A 383 -3.82 1.02 -6.16
CA ARG A 383 -3.82 2.03 -7.23
C ARG A 383 -2.62 1.98 -8.15
N LEU A 384 -1.45 1.63 -7.59
CA LEU A 384 -0.18 1.67 -8.31
C LEU A 384 0.36 0.26 -8.60
N GLY A 385 -0.24 -0.80 -8.01
CA GLY A 385 0.25 -2.16 -8.12
C GLY A 385 1.60 -2.38 -7.42
N PHE A 386 1.97 -1.51 -6.46
CA PHE A 386 3.26 -1.60 -5.78
C PHE A 386 3.20 -2.62 -4.66
N LEU A 387 4.20 -3.50 -4.62
CA LEU A 387 4.44 -4.36 -3.47
C LEU A 387 4.87 -3.52 -2.26
N THR A 388 4.58 -3.99 -1.05
CA THR A 388 4.94 -3.33 0.22
C THR A 388 6.41 -2.92 0.27
N GLN A 389 7.34 -3.81 -0.12
CA GLN A 389 8.77 -3.51 -0.15
C GLN A 389 9.11 -2.36 -1.11
N ARG A 390 8.50 -2.34 -2.30
CA ARG A 390 8.69 -1.27 -3.27
C ARG A 390 8.17 0.06 -2.74
N THR A 391 6.97 0.06 -2.17
CA THR A 391 6.34 1.25 -1.55
C THR A 391 7.26 1.84 -0.48
N MET A 392 7.75 1.02 0.45
CA MET A 392 8.61 1.49 1.54
C MET A 392 9.98 1.97 1.07
N SER A 393 10.57 1.30 0.06
CA SER A 393 11.83 1.76 -0.54
C SER A 393 11.70 3.12 -1.22
N LEU A 394 10.59 3.37 -1.92
CA LEU A 394 10.32 4.67 -2.55
C LEU A 394 10.02 5.75 -1.50
N ALA A 395 9.23 5.42 -0.47
CA ALA A 395 8.93 6.33 0.63
C ALA A 395 10.21 6.75 1.37
N GLN A 396 11.13 5.82 1.61
CA GLN A 396 12.45 6.11 2.20
C GLN A 396 13.24 7.12 1.35
N GLN A 397 13.27 6.95 0.03
CA GLN A 397 13.94 7.88 -0.88
C GLN A 397 13.31 9.28 -0.85
N LEU A 398 11.98 9.35 -0.83
CA LEU A 398 11.25 10.62 -0.73
C LEU A 398 11.49 11.32 0.61
N TYR A 399 11.65 10.56 1.70
CA TYR A 399 11.95 11.10 3.02
C TYR A 399 13.39 11.59 3.15
N GLU A 400 14.39 10.79 2.71
CA GLU A 400 15.81 11.09 2.90
C GLU A 400 16.31 12.30 2.11
N GLY A 401 15.56 12.71 1.10
CA GLY A 401 15.86 13.86 0.26
C GLY A 401 16.31 13.49 -1.14
N LEU A 402 15.84 14.29 -2.08
CA LEU A 402 16.12 14.19 -3.51
C LEU A 402 16.58 15.55 -4.03
N ASP A 403 17.44 15.53 -5.03
CA ASP A 403 17.90 16.73 -5.74
C ASP A 403 16.77 17.25 -6.63
N LEU A 404 16.31 18.46 -6.34
CA LEU A 404 15.28 19.17 -7.10
C LEU A 404 15.85 20.14 -8.15
N GLY A 405 17.14 20.00 -8.49
CA GLY A 405 17.77 20.74 -9.59
C GLY A 405 18.37 22.11 -9.19
N ASN A 406 18.06 22.63 -8.01
CA ASN A 406 18.59 23.92 -7.54
C ASN A 406 19.74 23.77 -6.54
N GLY A 407 20.35 22.58 -6.46
CA GLY A 407 21.37 22.26 -5.45
C GLY A 407 20.77 22.06 -4.04
N GLU A 408 19.46 22.06 -3.90
CA GLU A 408 18.75 21.81 -2.65
C GLU A 408 18.21 20.38 -2.65
N ASP A 409 18.98 19.45 -2.04
CA ASP A 409 18.41 18.15 -1.66
C ASP A 409 17.43 18.41 -0.51
N THR A 410 16.18 17.95 -0.63
CA THR A 410 15.19 18.10 0.44
C THR A 410 14.30 16.85 0.53
N GLY A 411 13.89 16.51 1.74
CA GLY A 411 12.86 15.51 1.96
C GLY A 411 11.52 16.00 1.44
N LEU A 412 10.81 15.15 0.71
CA LEU A 412 9.52 15.46 0.10
C LEU A 412 8.34 15.00 0.94
N ILE A 413 8.54 14.07 1.85
CA ILE A 413 7.52 13.56 2.76
C ILE A 413 8.04 13.49 4.19
N THR A 414 7.12 13.45 5.15
CA THR A 414 7.42 13.13 6.55
C THR A 414 7.83 11.66 6.71
N TYR A 415 8.33 11.32 7.89
CA TYR A 415 8.79 9.96 8.22
C TYR A 415 7.70 8.92 7.97
N MET A 416 8.00 7.90 7.18
CA MET A 416 7.02 6.96 6.63
C MET A 416 6.70 5.76 7.53
N ARG A 417 7.41 5.57 8.64
CA ARG A 417 7.09 4.53 9.61
C ARG A 417 6.32 5.13 10.78
N THR A 418 5.03 5.27 10.61
CA THR A 418 4.13 5.88 11.60
C THR A 418 2.77 5.22 11.59
N ASP A 419 2.14 5.15 12.74
CA ASP A 419 0.75 4.78 12.95
C ASP A 419 -0.12 5.97 13.40
N SER A 420 0.49 7.17 13.48
CA SER A 420 -0.18 8.41 13.82
C SER A 420 -0.85 9.06 12.60
N VAL A 421 -2.03 9.60 12.80
CA VAL A 421 -2.75 10.46 11.84
C VAL A 421 -2.64 11.95 12.19
N HIS A 422 -1.87 12.28 13.21
CA HIS A 422 -1.64 13.66 13.64
C HIS A 422 -0.92 14.47 12.55
N VAL A 423 -1.27 15.74 12.42
CA VAL A 423 -0.65 16.69 11.50
C VAL A 423 -0.31 17.96 12.26
N SER A 424 0.89 18.50 12.05
CA SER A 424 1.30 19.76 12.68
C SER A 424 0.38 20.92 12.27
N ALA A 425 0.17 21.85 13.20
CA ALA A 425 -0.67 23.03 12.96
C ALA A 425 -0.15 23.90 11.79
N GLU A 426 1.16 23.92 11.58
CA GLU A 426 1.78 24.63 10.48
C GLU A 426 1.41 24.03 9.13
N SER A 427 1.53 22.71 8.98
CA SER A 427 1.17 21.99 7.74
C SER A 427 -0.32 22.11 7.42
N VAL A 428 -1.17 22.13 8.46
CA VAL A 428 -2.60 22.38 8.28
C VAL A 428 -2.85 23.79 7.78
N ARG A 429 -2.18 24.82 8.34
CA ARG A 429 -2.31 26.20 7.86
C ARG A 429 -1.87 26.33 6.39
N GLU A 430 -0.72 25.73 6.04
CA GLU A 430 -0.24 25.73 4.65
C GLU A 430 -1.22 25.05 3.70
N ALA A 431 -1.74 23.88 4.08
CA ALA A 431 -2.72 23.14 3.28
C ALA A 431 -4.02 23.94 3.08
N ARG A 432 -4.54 24.58 4.13
CA ARG A 432 -5.73 25.42 4.05
C ARG A 432 -5.54 26.62 3.13
N ALA A 433 -4.39 27.30 3.23
CA ALA A 433 -4.05 28.41 2.33
C ALA A 433 -3.94 27.96 0.87
N TYR A 434 -3.31 26.80 0.63
CA TYR A 434 -3.22 26.18 -0.70
C TYR A 434 -4.61 25.84 -1.27
N ILE A 435 -5.49 25.23 -0.48
CA ILE A 435 -6.85 24.85 -0.87
C ILE A 435 -7.65 26.10 -1.23
N ALA A 436 -7.63 27.13 -0.38
CA ALA A 436 -8.32 28.40 -0.65
C ALA A 436 -7.89 29.00 -1.99
N LYS A 437 -6.58 29.09 -2.22
CA LYS A 437 -6.00 29.66 -3.43
C LYS A 437 -6.29 28.84 -4.69
N ARG A 438 -6.25 27.50 -4.61
CA ARG A 438 -6.30 26.62 -5.79
C ARG A 438 -7.72 26.17 -6.14
N TYR A 439 -8.57 25.95 -5.14
CA TYR A 439 -9.93 25.37 -5.29
C TYR A 439 -11.02 26.34 -4.85
N GLY A 440 -10.69 27.37 -4.07
CA GLY A 440 -11.63 28.33 -3.53
C GLY A 440 -12.02 28.02 -2.07
N GLU A 441 -12.49 29.06 -1.37
CA GLU A 441 -12.88 28.96 0.04
C GLU A 441 -14.07 28.01 0.28
N SER A 442 -14.92 27.80 -0.72
CA SER A 442 -16.03 26.84 -0.65
C SER A 442 -15.59 25.40 -0.37
N TYR A 443 -14.33 25.06 -0.68
CA TYR A 443 -13.75 23.74 -0.42
C TYR A 443 -13.15 23.61 0.99
N LEU A 444 -13.04 24.69 1.75
CA LEU A 444 -12.54 24.65 3.12
C LEU A 444 -13.66 24.33 4.10
N PRO A 445 -13.47 23.34 4.99
CA PRO A 445 -14.38 23.13 6.11
C PRO A 445 -14.25 24.28 7.12
N GLU A 446 -15.35 24.65 7.78
CA GLU A 446 -15.36 25.70 8.81
C GLU A 446 -14.40 25.36 9.96
N LYS A 447 -14.44 24.13 10.43
CA LYS A 447 -13.53 23.60 11.45
C LYS A 447 -12.48 22.72 10.80
N GLN A 448 -11.26 22.78 11.32
CA GLN A 448 -10.19 21.86 10.92
C GLN A 448 -10.66 20.41 11.11
N PRO A 449 -10.48 19.52 10.11
CA PRO A 449 -10.78 18.11 10.28
C PRO A 449 -9.88 17.47 11.32
N GLU A 450 -10.47 16.77 12.27
CA GLU A 450 -9.75 16.00 13.27
C GLU A 450 -9.85 14.51 12.95
N TYR A 451 -8.72 13.83 13.00
CA TYR A 451 -8.61 12.41 12.79
C TYR A 451 -8.04 11.75 14.05
N ARG A 452 -8.68 10.69 14.50
CA ARG A 452 -8.21 9.92 15.67
C ARG A 452 -7.53 8.64 15.22
N SER A 453 -6.38 8.35 15.80
CA SER A 453 -5.74 7.05 15.65
C SER A 453 -6.63 5.97 16.28
N ARG A 454 -6.74 4.81 15.63
CA ARG A 454 -7.45 3.65 16.20
C ARG A 454 -6.66 2.98 17.32
N ASN A 455 -5.35 3.18 17.37
CA ASN A 455 -4.47 2.62 18.37
C ASN A 455 -4.29 3.65 19.50
N ALA A 456 -4.78 3.34 20.69
CA ALA A 456 -4.56 4.15 21.90
C ALA A 456 -3.06 4.23 22.30
N THR A 457 -2.25 3.31 21.76
CA THR A 457 -0.79 3.25 21.96
C THR A 457 0.01 3.89 20.83
N ALA A 458 -0.66 4.57 19.87
CA ALA A 458 0.05 5.34 18.85
C ALA A 458 0.94 6.36 19.57
N GLN A 459 2.24 6.35 19.26
CA GLN A 459 3.16 7.33 19.82
C GLN A 459 2.72 8.72 19.32
N GLU A 460 2.17 9.53 20.21
CA GLU A 460 1.68 10.89 19.92
C GLU A 460 2.75 11.81 19.34
N ALA A 461 4.02 11.43 19.49
CA ALA A 461 5.17 12.16 18.97
C ALA A 461 5.34 12.06 17.44
N HIS A 462 4.64 11.13 16.76
CA HIS A 462 4.79 10.92 15.31
C HIS A 462 3.72 11.66 14.53
N GLU A 463 4.11 12.23 13.38
CA GLU A 463 3.17 12.78 12.40
C GLU A 463 2.71 11.72 11.39
N ALA A 464 1.57 11.99 10.73
CA ALA A 464 1.11 11.25 9.57
C ALA A 464 2.06 11.40 8.37
N ILE A 465 1.97 10.48 7.42
CA ILE A 465 2.71 10.58 6.15
C ILE A 465 2.05 11.65 5.28
N ARG A 466 2.75 12.75 5.09
CA ARG A 466 2.32 13.93 4.32
C ARG A 466 3.46 14.51 3.49
N PRO A 467 3.20 15.35 2.48
CA PRO A 467 4.23 16.14 1.86
C PRO A 467 4.84 17.13 2.89
N THR A 468 6.13 17.43 2.76
CA THR A 468 6.82 18.43 3.60
C THR A 468 6.35 19.85 3.26
N SER A 469 5.85 20.07 2.05
CA SER A 469 5.12 21.29 1.65
C SER A 469 4.08 20.96 0.59
N VAL A 470 2.85 21.42 0.75
CA VAL A 470 1.80 21.26 -0.27
C VAL A 470 2.04 22.11 -1.51
N ASN A 471 2.85 23.15 -1.40
CA ASN A 471 3.21 24.01 -2.52
C ASN A 471 4.13 23.31 -3.53
N ARG A 472 4.74 22.17 -3.17
CA ARG A 472 5.43 21.27 -4.10
C ARG A 472 4.41 20.36 -4.80
N ASP A 473 3.64 20.95 -5.72
CA ASP A 473 2.66 20.21 -6.52
C ASP A 473 3.34 19.07 -7.29
N PRO A 474 2.74 17.88 -7.34
CA PRO A 474 3.32 16.73 -8.06
C PRO A 474 3.69 17.00 -9.52
N ASP A 475 2.97 17.91 -10.19
CA ASP A 475 3.26 18.23 -11.58
C ASP A 475 4.54 19.08 -11.73
N SER A 476 4.86 19.91 -10.74
CA SER A 476 6.12 20.66 -10.70
C SER A 476 7.36 19.79 -10.51
N LEU A 477 7.19 18.59 -9.95
CA LEU A 477 8.28 17.67 -9.65
C LEU A 477 8.55 16.62 -10.74
N LYS A 478 7.81 16.67 -11.86
CA LYS A 478 7.93 15.67 -12.96
C LYS A 478 9.34 15.54 -13.53
N ALA A 479 10.10 16.64 -13.58
CA ALA A 479 11.45 16.65 -14.13
C ALA A 479 12.50 16.05 -13.16
N HIS A 480 12.18 15.97 -11.86
CA HIS A 480 13.13 15.62 -10.80
C HIS A 480 12.89 14.23 -10.22
N LEU A 481 11.70 13.69 -10.40
CA LEU A 481 11.32 12.39 -9.84
C LEU A 481 11.21 11.31 -10.91
N THR A 482 11.63 10.09 -10.58
CA THR A 482 11.30 8.93 -11.41
C THR A 482 9.78 8.73 -11.44
N ARG A 483 9.28 8.01 -12.43
CA ARG A 483 7.85 7.72 -12.58
C ARG A 483 7.23 7.12 -11.31
N ASP A 484 7.90 6.17 -10.68
CA ASP A 484 7.39 5.49 -9.50
C ASP A 484 7.43 6.40 -8.26
N GLN A 485 8.50 7.20 -8.10
CA GLN A 485 8.60 8.20 -7.02
C GLN A 485 7.49 9.25 -7.16
N LEU A 486 7.28 9.77 -8.37
CA LEU A 486 6.23 10.75 -8.65
C LEU A 486 4.83 10.18 -8.38
N SER A 487 4.58 8.92 -8.77
CA SER A 487 3.29 8.27 -8.55
C SER A 487 2.99 8.10 -7.06
N LEU A 488 3.99 7.67 -6.27
CA LEU A 488 3.84 7.53 -4.82
C LEU A 488 3.70 8.90 -4.13
N TYR A 489 4.51 9.88 -4.52
CA TYR A 489 4.42 11.24 -3.99
C TYR A 489 3.06 11.86 -4.28
N ARG A 490 2.55 11.73 -5.52
CA ARG A 490 1.22 12.20 -5.93
C ARG A 490 0.12 11.58 -5.07
N LEU A 491 0.20 10.28 -4.81
CA LEU A 491 -0.77 9.58 -3.96
C LEU A 491 -0.78 10.16 -2.53
N ILE A 492 0.40 10.38 -1.94
CA ILE A 492 0.55 10.96 -0.60
C ILE A 492 0.04 12.40 -0.57
N TRP A 493 0.44 13.20 -1.53
CA TRP A 493 0.06 14.61 -1.64
C TRP A 493 -1.46 14.78 -1.79
N GLN A 494 -2.06 14.04 -2.73
CA GLN A 494 -3.50 14.09 -2.96
C GLN A 494 -4.30 13.65 -1.72
N ARG A 495 -3.84 12.60 -1.04
CA ARG A 495 -4.49 12.13 0.19
C ARG A 495 -4.44 13.17 1.28
N PHE A 496 -3.29 13.80 1.47
CA PHE A 496 -3.11 14.83 2.50
C PHE A 496 -3.97 16.07 2.20
N VAL A 497 -3.88 16.63 1.00
CA VAL A 497 -4.70 17.80 0.61
C VAL A 497 -6.18 17.47 0.73
N GLY A 498 -6.62 16.33 0.19
CA GLY A 498 -8.01 15.88 0.28
C GLY A 498 -8.50 15.72 1.72
N SER A 499 -7.63 15.30 2.65
CA SER A 499 -7.97 15.16 4.07
C SER A 499 -8.29 16.50 4.74
N GLN A 500 -7.82 17.62 4.19
CA GLN A 500 -8.05 18.97 4.72
C GLN A 500 -9.21 19.69 4.03
N MET A 501 -9.92 19.02 3.10
CA MET A 501 -11.04 19.59 2.32
C MET A 501 -12.40 19.22 2.91
N LYS A 502 -13.44 19.98 2.49
CA LYS A 502 -14.84 19.64 2.80
C LYS A 502 -15.21 18.26 2.26
N PRO A 503 -16.17 17.57 2.92
CA PRO A 503 -16.81 16.38 2.37
C PRO A 503 -17.40 16.61 0.98
N ALA A 504 -17.47 15.55 0.18
CA ALA A 504 -18.27 15.57 -1.04
C ALA A 504 -19.74 15.39 -0.70
N GLU A 505 -20.61 16.06 -1.45
CA GLU A 505 -22.07 15.92 -1.33
C GLU A 505 -22.58 15.17 -2.55
N ILE A 506 -23.19 14.02 -2.29
CA ILE A 506 -23.80 13.16 -3.29
C ILE A 506 -25.31 13.19 -3.09
N GLU A 507 -26.02 13.69 -4.06
CA GLU A 507 -27.47 13.58 -4.12
C GLU A 507 -27.84 12.17 -4.59
N VAL A 508 -28.60 11.47 -3.78
CA VAL A 508 -29.07 10.11 -4.06
C VAL A 508 -30.56 10.19 -4.31
N THR A 509 -30.96 9.98 -5.54
CA THR A 509 -32.36 9.85 -5.93
C THR A 509 -32.75 8.38 -5.91
N THR A 510 -33.73 8.04 -5.10
CA THR A 510 -34.32 6.71 -5.06
C THR A 510 -35.74 6.81 -5.60
N VAL A 511 -36.04 5.96 -6.58
CA VAL A 511 -37.38 5.88 -7.19
C VAL A 511 -37.95 4.51 -6.86
N ASP A 512 -39.07 4.50 -6.13
CA ASP A 512 -39.85 3.29 -5.87
C ASP A 512 -41.01 3.22 -6.87
N VAL A 513 -41.03 2.13 -7.61
CA VAL A 513 -42.08 1.83 -8.59
C VAL A 513 -42.94 0.72 -8.04
N ALA A 514 -44.22 1.00 -7.88
CA ALA A 514 -45.22 0.01 -7.50
C ALA A 514 -45.77 -0.68 -8.76
N GLY A 515 -45.67 -2.00 -8.77
CA GLY A 515 -46.39 -2.86 -9.71
C GLY A 515 -47.57 -3.53 -9.02
N LYS A 516 -48.67 -3.67 -9.70
CA LYS A 516 -49.85 -4.37 -9.16
C LYS A 516 -50.55 -5.17 -10.26
N ASN A 517 -50.85 -6.42 -9.97
CA ASN A 517 -51.77 -7.24 -10.72
C ASN A 517 -52.97 -7.64 -9.80
N ASP A 518 -53.85 -8.49 -10.27
CA ASP A 518 -55.04 -8.90 -9.52
C ASP A 518 -54.72 -9.70 -8.24
N ALA A 519 -53.53 -10.29 -8.13
CA ALA A 519 -53.15 -11.19 -7.06
C ALA A 519 -52.05 -10.63 -6.13
N GLU A 520 -51.12 -9.84 -6.64
CA GLU A 520 -49.87 -9.48 -5.93
C GLU A 520 -49.47 -8.03 -6.17
N THR A 521 -48.70 -7.50 -5.22
CA THR A 521 -48.08 -6.18 -5.31
C THR A 521 -46.54 -6.29 -5.33
N TYR A 522 -45.93 -5.49 -6.18
CA TYR A 522 -44.46 -5.47 -6.37
C TYR A 522 -43.90 -4.10 -6.05
N THR A 523 -42.71 -4.06 -5.42
CA THR A 523 -41.99 -2.81 -5.29
C THR A 523 -40.62 -2.98 -5.97
N LEU A 524 -40.38 -2.19 -7.00
CA LEU A 524 -39.09 -2.11 -7.66
C LEU A 524 -38.39 -0.81 -7.27
N ARG A 525 -37.07 -0.84 -7.10
CA ARG A 525 -36.30 0.33 -6.73
C ARG A 525 -35.18 0.62 -7.73
N ALA A 526 -35.15 1.85 -8.21
CA ALA A 526 -34.04 2.41 -8.93
C ALA A 526 -33.32 3.43 -8.05
N THR A 527 -31.98 3.50 -8.16
CA THR A 527 -31.17 4.46 -7.42
C THR A 527 -30.19 5.15 -8.37
N GLY A 528 -30.27 6.47 -8.43
CA GLY A 528 -29.35 7.34 -9.15
C GLY A 528 -28.50 8.17 -8.19
N ASN A 529 -27.25 8.44 -8.56
CA ASN A 529 -26.35 9.29 -7.77
C ASN A 529 -25.88 10.46 -8.62
N HIS A 530 -26.01 11.67 -8.11
CA HIS A 530 -25.49 12.89 -8.72
C HIS A 530 -24.52 13.59 -7.76
N GLU A 531 -23.31 13.90 -8.25
CA GLU A 531 -22.32 14.63 -7.46
C GLU A 531 -22.67 16.13 -7.43
N LYS A 532 -23.30 16.59 -6.34
CA LYS A 532 -23.73 17.98 -6.16
C LYS A 532 -22.56 18.90 -5.84
N PHE A 533 -21.65 18.43 -4.99
CA PHE A 533 -20.42 19.13 -4.64
C PHE A 533 -19.28 18.11 -4.52
N PRO A 534 -18.22 18.25 -5.32
CA PRO A 534 -17.13 17.27 -5.34
C PRO A 534 -16.29 17.25 -4.05
N GLY A 535 -16.20 18.39 -3.31
CA GLY A 535 -15.40 18.46 -2.10
C GLY A 535 -13.99 17.90 -2.30
N PHE A 536 -13.52 17.06 -1.38
CA PHE A 536 -12.20 16.42 -1.47
C PHE A 536 -12.00 15.56 -2.73
N ARG A 537 -13.06 15.09 -3.38
CA ARG A 537 -12.99 14.29 -4.59
C ARG A 537 -12.45 15.05 -5.80
N ALA A 538 -12.42 16.38 -5.74
CA ALA A 538 -11.74 17.21 -6.73
C ALA A 538 -10.22 16.91 -6.79
N VAL A 539 -9.64 16.43 -5.69
CA VAL A 539 -8.21 16.11 -5.56
C VAL A 539 -7.98 14.61 -5.46
N TYR A 540 -8.77 13.92 -4.64
CA TYR A 540 -8.59 12.52 -4.29
C TYR A 540 -9.89 11.73 -4.45
N ARG A 541 -9.96 10.90 -5.48
CA ARG A 541 -11.07 9.94 -5.66
C ARG A 541 -10.64 8.58 -5.15
N TYR A 542 -11.46 7.94 -4.35
CA TYR A 542 -11.23 6.53 -3.99
C TYR A 542 -11.37 5.65 -5.24
N ALA A 543 -10.55 4.59 -5.33
CA ALA A 543 -10.60 3.64 -6.42
C ALA A 543 -11.87 2.79 -6.34
#